data_e0bb24fa2c9ba8ca3a713db76ad0409e
#
_entry.id   e0bb24fa2c9ba8ca3a713db76ad0409e
#
_cell.length_a   1.000
_cell.length_b   1.000
_cell.length_c   1.000
_cell.angle_alpha   90.00
_cell.angle_beta   90.00
_cell.angle_gamma   90.00
#
_symmetry.space_group_name_H-M   'P 1'
#
loop_
_entity.id
_entity.type
_entity.pdbx_description
1 polymer ?
#
loop_
_entity_poly.entity_id
_entity_poly.type
_entity_poly.pdbx_seq_one_letter_code
_entity_poly.pdbx_strand_id
1 'polypeptide(L)'
;MTWNRDSWREFNILQQPTYPNLKELKEAEEKLKALPPLVFAGEARSLKNELAKVCNGEAFLLQGGDCAESFANFNANNIRDMFKVLLQMAIVLTFGGGCPVVKVGRVAGQFAKPRSSDYEEVNGVKLPSYRGDIINGFEFDEKARVADPKRMIEAYYQSASTMNLLRAFSRGGLADLHQVHKWNLGFVKRPEIGEKYAKLADDLTKTLSFMAACGITSANTPAINQTAVYTSHEALLLPYEEALTRVDSLSGEWYDCSAHMLWIGERTRGINDAHVHFLSGVKNPIGVKIGPSAKAEDVIALANKLNPENEAGRLNVIIRMGADKIGENLPKILRELKREGLNIVYSIDPMHGNTVKTSNNYKTREFDKVLSEVRSFFEIHKAEGTRAGGVHLEMTGKDVTECTGGALNITESSLKERYETQCDPRLNADQALELAFLMADLVKKA
;
A
#
# COMPACT_ATOMS: atom_id res chain seq x y z
N MET A 1 -0.36 10.02 -30.19
CA MET A 1 0.98 10.46 -29.74
C MET A 1 1.73 9.23 -29.26
N THR A 2 2.96 9.03 -29.68
CA THR A 2 3.80 7.91 -29.19
C THR A 2 4.22 8.21 -27.76
N TRP A 3 4.03 7.28 -26.83
CA TRP A 3 4.42 7.44 -25.44
C TRP A 3 5.96 7.53 -25.32
N ASN A 4 6.42 8.48 -24.51
CA ASN A 4 7.76 8.51 -23.95
C ASN A 4 7.67 9.02 -22.50
N ARG A 5 8.75 8.91 -21.73
CA ARG A 5 8.71 9.14 -20.27
C ARG A 5 8.35 10.57 -19.86
N ASP A 6 8.51 11.58 -20.75
CA ASP A 6 8.21 12.98 -20.49
C ASP A 6 6.92 13.47 -21.17
N SER A 7 6.30 12.64 -22.04
CA SER A 7 5.09 12.99 -22.79
C SER A 7 3.87 13.29 -21.91
N TRP A 8 3.86 12.87 -20.65
CA TRP A 8 2.82 13.22 -19.69
C TRP A 8 2.70 14.75 -19.47
N ARG A 9 3.75 15.51 -19.71
CA ARG A 9 3.79 16.99 -19.55
C ARG A 9 2.85 17.71 -20.52
N GLU A 10 2.37 17.04 -21.54
CA GLU A 10 1.39 17.56 -22.50
C GLU A 10 -0.07 17.29 -22.08
N PHE A 11 -0.28 16.57 -20.98
CA PHE A 11 -1.59 16.21 -20.46
C PHE A 11 -1.95 17.07 -19.25
N ASN A 12 -3.25 17.19 -18.97
CA ASN A 12 -3.73 17.82 -17.76
C ASN A 12 -3.21 17.05 -16.53
N ILE A 13 -2.57 17.75 -15.62
CA ILE A 13 -2.01 17.16 -14.40
C ILE A 13 -2.68 17.74 -13.16
N LEU A 14 -3.14 16.86 -12.29
CA LEU A 14 -3.81 17.19 -11.04
C LEU A 14 -2.90 16.96 -9.84
N GLN A 15 -3.22 17.58 -8.71
CA GLN A 15 -2.55 17.35 -7.43
C GLN A 15 -1.05 17.65 -7.39
N GLN A 16 -0.56 18.50 -8.29
CA GLN A 16 0.85 18.91 -8.30
C GLN A 16 1.09 20.18 -7.47
N PRO A 17 2.28 20.29 -6.85
CA PRO A 17 2.69 21.53 -6.22
C PRO A 17 3.08 22.59 -7.27
N THR A 18 3.01 23.86 -6.87
CA THR A 18 3.64 24.95 -7.60
C THR A 18 5.01 25.21 -7.00
N TYR A 19 6.05 24.90 -7.75
CA TYR A 19 7.42 25.21 -7.35
C TYR A 19 7.77 26.66 -7.67
N PRO A 20 8.30 27.45 -6.71
CA PRO A 20 8.63 28.86 -6.95
C PRO A 20 9.83 29.05 -7.88
N ASN A 21 10.70 28.04 -7.98
CA ASN A 21 11.91 28.07 -8.80
C ASN A 21 11.99 26.84 -9.71
N LEU A 22 11.59 26.99 -10.96
CA LEU A 22 11.62 25.92 -11.97
C LEU A 22 13.04 25.49 -12.35
N LYS A 23 14.06 26.36 -12.17
CA LYS A 23 15.45 25.98 -12.40
C LYS A 23 15.92 24.97 -11.34
N GLU A 24 15.61 25.21 -10.07
CA GLU A 24 15.92 24.26 -9.00
C GLU A 24 15.17 22.93 -9.18
N LEU A 25 13.93 22.98 -9.67
CA LEU A 25 13.19 21.74 -10.00
C LEU A 25 13.95 20.94 -11.06
N LYS A 26 14.36 21.57 -12.16
CA LYS A 26 15.11 20.89 -13.21
C LYS A 26 16.46 20.36 -12.72
N GLU A 27 17.17 21.09 -11.88
CA GLU A 27 18.41 20.63 -11.27
C GLU A 27 18.19 19.38 -10.39
N ALA A 28 17.10 19.34 -9.63
CA ALA A 28 16.74 18.16 -8.83
C ALA A 28 16.35 16.95 -9.70
N GLU A 29 15.57 17.16 -10.76
CA GLU A 29 15.24 16.12 -11.75
C GLU A 29 16.51 15.52 -12.39
N GLU A 30 17.44 16.36 -12.86
CA GLU A 30 18.68 15.89 -13.49
C GLU A 30 19.58 15.15 -12.48
N LYS A 31 19.62 15.59 -11.23
CA LYS A 31 20.35 14.88 -10.18
C LYS A 31 19.73 13.49 -9.94
N LEU A 32 18.41 13.37 -9.83
CA LEU A 32 17.72 12.10 -9.67
C LEU A 32 17.93 11.15 -10.85
N LYS A 33 17.92 11.67 -12.08
CA LYS A 33 18.22 10.88 -13.30
C LYS A 33 19.61 10.26 -13.27
N ALA A 34 20.58 10.93 -12.64
CA ALA A 34 21.97 10.45 -12.53
C ALA A 34 22.16 9.43 -11.38
N LEU A 35 21.21 9.32 -10.43
CA LEU A 35 21.31 8.41 -9.30
C LEU A 35 20.94 6.95 -9.72
N PRO A 36 21.44 5.93 -9.00
CA PRO A 36 21.06 4.54 -9.21
C PRO A 36 19.54 4.32 -9.06
N PRO A 37 18.94 3.37 -9.79
CA PRO A 37 17.54 3.01 -9.57
C PRO A 37 17.34 2.39 -8.17
N LEU A 38 16.17 2.61 -7.56
CA LEU A 38 15.83 2.02 -6.26
C LEU A 38 15.47 0.53 -6.40
N VAL A 39 14.81 0.18 -7.51
CA VAL A 39 14.47 -1.19 -7.88
C VAL A 39 14.88 -1.50 -9.32
N PHE A 40 14.99 -2.77 -9.66
CA PHE A 40 15.29 -3.21 -11.02
C PHE A 40 14.06 -3.80 -11.71
N ALA A 41 14.02 -3.70 -13.03
CA ALA A 41 12.95 -4.26 -13.86
C ALA A 41 12.67 -5.74 -13.57
N GLY A 42 13.71 -6.53 -13.29
CA GLY A 42 13.58 -7.95 -12.92
C GLY A 42 12.80 -8.17 -11.64
N GLU A 43 12.95 -7.29 -10.64
CA GLU A 43 12.17 -7.36 -9.38
C GLU A 43 10.70 -7.00 -9.64
N ALA A 44 10.42 -5.98 -10.47
CA ALA A 44 9.05 -5.62 -10.87
C ALA A 44 8.37 -6.74 -11.68
N ARG A 45 9.09 -7.40 -12.59
CA ARG A 45 8.61 -8.61 -13.31
C ARG A 45 8.30 -9.75 -12.34
N SER A 46 9.15 -9.98 -11.35
CA SER A 46 8.90 -11.01 -10.31
C SER A 46 7.63 -10.72 -9.57
N LEU A 47 7.39 -9.47 -9.14
CA LEU A 47 6.14 -9.08 -8.50
C LEU A 47 4.94 -9.28 -9.45
N LYS A 48 5.05 -8.92 -10.73
CA LYS A 48 3.97 -9.13 -11.71
C LYS A 48 3.58 -10.60 -11.81
N ASN A 49 4.55 -11.50 -11.83
CA ASN A 49 4.31 -12.94 -11.84
C ASN A 49 3.61 -13.44 -10.56
N GLU A 50 3.99 -12.92 -9.40
CA GLU A 50 3.29 -13.23 -8.14
C GLU A 50 1.86 -12.68 -8.12
N LEU A 51 1.63 -11.47 -8.64
CA LEU A 51 0.29 -10.89 -8.78
C LEU A 51 -0.57 -11.62 -9.82
N ALA A 52 0.04 -12.26 -10.83
CA ALA A 52 -0.68 -13.16 -11.74
C ALA A 52 -1.27 -14.37 -11.00
N LYS A 53 -0.53 -14.93 -10.04
CA LYS A 53 -1.06 -15.98 -9.16
C LYS A 53 -2.24 -15.47 -8.32
N VAL A 54 -2.18 -14.23 -7.85
CA VAL A 54 -3.32 -13.61 -7.14
C VAL A 54 -4.53 -13.47 -8.07
N CYS A 55 -4.32 -13.01 -9.30
CA CYS A 55 -5.38 -12.91 -10.31
C CYS A 55 -6.05 -14.28 -10.56
N ASN A 56 -5.27 -15.37 -10.58
CA ASN A 56 -5.73 -16.74 -10.76
C ASN A 56 -6.34 -17.38 -9.49
N GLY A 57 -6.24 -16.72 -8.32
CA GLY A 57 -6.71 -17.25 -7.03
C GLY A 57 -5.77 -18.27 -6.39
N GLU A 58 -4.51 -18.27 -6.79
CA GLU A 58 -3.46 -19.16 -6.27
C GLU A 58 -2.65 -18.49 -5.14
N ALA A 59 -2.83 -17.18 -4.92
CA ALA A 59 -2.18 -16.40 -3.89
C ALA A 59 -3.06 -15.25 -3.42
N PHE A 60 -2.70 -14.59 -2.33
CA PHE A 60 -3.39 -13.43 -1.77
C PHE A 60 -2.45 -12.25 -1.64
N LEU A 61 -2.89 -11.03 -2.01
CA LEU A 61 -2.11 -9.80 -1.90
C LEU A 61 -2.31 -9.15 -0.52
N LEU A 62 -1.23 -8.99 0.22
CA LEU A 62 -1.15 -8.14 1.40
C LEU A 62 -0.33 -6.89 1.05
N GLN A 63 -1.01 -5.77 0.81
CA GLN A 63 -0.38 -4.47 0.60
C GLN A 63 -0.66 -3.59 1.82
N GLY A 64 0.38 -3.14 2.52
CA GLY A 64 0.19 -2.37 3.74
C GLY A 64 1.42 -1.56 4.14
N GLY A 65 1.18 -0.49 4.89
CA GLY A 65 2.22 0.39 5.40
C GLY A 65 1.74 1.81 5.63
N ASP A 66 2.63 2.77 5.64
CA ASP A 66 2.31 4.12 6.08
C ASP A 66 1.27 4.82 5.18
N CYS A 67 0.51 5.74 5.78
CA CYS A 67 -0.36 6.66 5.05
C CYS A 67 0.46 7.61 4.18
N ALA A 68 1.42 8.29 4.81
CA ALA A 68 2.52 9.02 4.18
C ALA A 68 3.74 8.90 5.09
N GLU A 69 4.85 8.45 4.51
CA GLU A 69 6.14 8.42 5.22
C GLU A 69 6.58 9.84 5.56
N SER A 70 7.20 10.01 6.72
CA SER A 70 7.73 11.29 7.19
C SER A 70 9.24 11.22 7.34
N PHE A 71 9.94 12.27 6.92
CA PHE A 71 11.39 12.39 7.12
C PHE A 71 11.76 12.35 8.60
N ALA A 72 10.92 12.91 9.47
CA ALA A 72 11.14 12.90 10.91
C ALA A 72 11.05 11.49 11.54
N ASN A 73 10.29 10.59 10.93
CA ASN A 73 10.10 9.22 11.41
C ASN A 73 11.08 8.21 10.78
N PHE A 74 11.98 8.67 9.93
CA PHE A 74 12.96 7.82 9.26
C PHE A 74 14.03 7.32 10.25
N ASN A 75 13.93 6.05 10.65
CA ASN A 75 14.92 5.35 11.48
C ASN A 75 14.77 3.83 11.35
N ALA A 76 15.82 3.10 11.71
CA ALA A 76 15.89 1.66 11.57
C ALA A 76 14.82 0.90 12.38
N ASN A 77 14.41 1.42 13.55
CA ASN A 77 13.39 0.77 14.37
C ASN A 77 12.00 0.84 13.70
N ASN A 78 11.61 1.99 13.19
CA ASN A 78 10.33 2.15 12.51
C ASN A 78 10.25 1.26 11.26
N ILE A 79 11.32 1.18 10.47
CA ILE A 79 11.40 0.31 9.29
C ILE A 79 11.29 -1.16 9.70
N ARG A 80 12.04 -1.57 10.73
CA ARG A 80 12.00 -2.94 11.28
C ARG A 80 10.60 -3.30 11.78
N ASP A 81 9.98 -2.42 12.56
CA ASP A 81 8.70 -2.71 13.21
C ASP A 81 7.55 -2.76 12.19
N MET A 82 7.58 -1.93 11.14
CA MET A 82 6.68 -2.05 9.99
C MET A 82 6.86 -3.39 9.26
N PHE A 83 8.10 -3.77 8.96
CA PHE A 83 8.42 -5.04 8.32
C PHE A 83 7.95 -6.23 9.16
N LYS A 84 8.16 -6.17 10.48
CA LYS A 84 7.72 -7.19 11.44
C LYS A 84 6.20 -7.40 11.40
N VAL A 85 5.41 -6.34 11.47
CA VAL A 85 3.94 -6.45 11.42
C VAL A 85 3.47 -7.01 10.09
N LEU A 86 4.07 -6.58 8.99
CA LEU A 86 3.76 -7.13 7.66
C LEU A 86 4.01 -8.65 7.59
N LEU A 87 5.10 -9.14 8.18
CA LEU A 87 5.41 -10.57 8.25
C LEU A 87 4.46 -11.32 9.19
N GLN A 88 4.12 -10.74 10.34
CA GLN A 88 3.17 -11.33 11.29
C GLN A 88 1.81 -11.54 10.63
N MET A 89 1.30 -10.53 9.92
CA MET A 89 0.06 -10.64 9.15
C MET A 89 0.17 -11.69 8.04
N ALA A 90 1.28 -11.67 7.29
CA ALA A 90 1.48 -12.60 6.17
C ALA A 90 1.46 -14.06 6.62
N ILE A 91 2.11 -14.42 7.74
CA ILE A 91 2.11 -15.82 8.23
C ILE A 91 0.72 -16.25 8.70
N VAL A 92 -0.03 -15.36 9.37
CA VAL A 92 -1.40 -15.61 9.80
C VAL A 92 -2.31 -15.87 8.59
N LEU A 93 -2.23 -15.01 7.57
CA LEU A 93 -3.02 -15.13 6.35
C LEU A 93 -2.61 -16.35 5.51
N THR A 94 -1.31 -16.65 5.43
CA THR A 94 -0.82 -17.85 4.71
C THR A 94 -1.35 -19.11 5.36
N PHE A 95 -1.22 -19.23 6.67
CA PHE A 95 -1.64 -20.42 7.40
C PHE A 95 -3.16 -20.55 7.44
N GLY A 96 -3.86 -19.48 7.84
CA GLY A 96 -5.33 -19.49 7.96
C GLY A 96 -6.05 -19.51 6.62
N GLY A 97 -5.54 -18.78 5.62
CA GLY A 97 -6.09 -18.74 4.27
C GLY A 97 -5.74 -19.93 3.40
N GLY A 98 -4.65 -20.65 3.73
CA GLY A 98 -4.22 -21.85 2.99
C GLY A 98 -3.59 -21.55 1.62
N CYS A 99 -3.13 -20.33 1.38
CA CYS A 99 -2.47 -19.90 0.13
C CYS A 99 -1.27 -19.00 0.39
N PRO A 100 -0.31 -18.90 -0.55
CA PRO A 100 0.79 -17.97 -0.47
C PRO A 100 0.31 -16.51 -0.37
N VAL A 101 1.04 -15.69 0.40
CA VAL A 101 0.77 -14.25 0.52
C VAL A 101 1.87 -13.44 -0.15
N VAL A 102 1.47 -12.63 -1.14
CA VAL A 102 2.34 -11.64 -1.80
C VAL A 102 2.40 -10.39 -0.94
N LYS A 103 3.59 -10.04 -0.45
CA LYS A 103 3.81 -8.95 0.51
C LYS A 103 4.32 -7.70 -0.21
N VAL A 104 3.52 -6.63 -0.19
CA VAL A 104 3.86 -5.35 -0.81
C VAL A 104 3.76 -4.24 0.24
N GLY A 105 4.89 -3.63 0.58
CA GLY A 105 4.93 -2.52 1.53
C GLY A 105 4.52 -1.19 0.87
N ARG A 106 3.72 -0.39 1.55
CA ARG A 106 3.54 1.04 1.27
C ARG A 106 4.68 1.77 2.00
N VAL A 107 5.87 1.69 1.43
CA VAL A 107 7.13 2.09 2.08
C VAL A 107 8.21 2.33 1.03
N ALA A 108 9.22 3.11 1.38
CA ALA A 108 10.33 3.49 0.52
C ALA A 108 9.89 4.29 -0.72
N GLY A 109 9.02 5.27 -0.50
CA GLY A 109 8.52 6.14 -1.56
C GLY A 109 7.16 6.78 -1.29
N GLN A 110 6.41 6.34 -0.29
CA GLN A 110 5.08 6.89 0.02
C GLN A 110 5.18 8.22 0.78
N PHE A 111 5.87 9.21 0.21
CA PHE A 111 6.07 10.53 0.82
C PHE A 111 5.11 11.61 0.30
N ALA A 112 4.32 11.33 -0.74
CA ALA A 112 3.36 12.26 -1.31
C ALA A 112 1.92 11.88 -0.93
N LYS A 113 1.07 12.90 -0.74
CA LYS A 113 -0.35 12.71 -0.41
C LYS A 113 -1.23 13.66 -1.23
N PRO A 114 -2.26 13.16 -1.94
CA PRO A 114 -3.24 14.02 -2.59
C PRO A 114 -4.12 14.71 -1.54
N ARG A 115 -4.51 15.95 -1.79
CA ARG A 115 -5.32 16.75 -0.88
C ARG A 115 -6.64 17.14 -1.52
N SER A 116 -7.70 17.24 -0.70
CA SER A 116 -9.01 17.71 -1.15
C SER A 116 -9.09 19.22 -1.35
N SER A 117 -8.15 19.96 -0.76
CA SER A 117 -8.01 21.41 -0.93
C SER A 117 -6.54 21.75 -1.16
N ASP A 118 -6.26 22.77 -1.99
CA ASP A 118 -4.90 23.28 -2.22
C ASP A 118 -4.38 24.08 -1.04
N TYR A 119 -5.28 24.53 -0.16
CA TYR A 119 -4.95 25.34 1.00
C TYR A 119 -5.56 24.78 2.27
N GLU A 120 -4.87 24.99 3.38
CA GLU A 120 -5.34 24.79 4.76
C GLU A 120 -5.47 26.15 5.44
N GLU A 121 -6.48 26.29 6.31
CA GLU A 121 -6.72 27.51 7.08
C GLU A 121 -6.75 27.19 8.57
N VAL A 122 -5.89 27.86 9.34
CA VAL A 122 -5.83 27.77 10.80
C VAL A 122 -5.80 29.16 11.38
N ASN A 123 -6.73 29.47 12.27
CA ASN A 123 -6.83 30.79 12.95
C ASN A 123 -6.84 31.99 11.99
N GLY A 124 -7.50 31.85 10.82
CA GLY A 124 -7.58 32.91 9.81
C GLY A 124 -6.33 33.05 8.92
N VAL A 125 -5.29 32.26 9.14
CA VAL A 125 -4.12 32.20 8.25
C VAL A 125 -4.32 31.08 7.23
N LYS A 126 -4.17 31.39 5.96
CA LYS A 126 -4.35 30.46 4.84
C LYS A 126 -2.98 30.15 4.19
N LEU A 127 -2.55 28.90 4.26
CA LEU A 127 -1.30 28.42 3.70
C LEU A 127 -1.54 27.25 2.75
N PRO A 128 -0.60 26.94 1.82
CA PRO A 128 -0.65 25.74 1.01
C PRO A 128 -0.81 24.50 1.86
N SER A 129 -1.62 23.53 1.41
CA SER A 129 -1.79 22.26 2.11
C SER A 129 -0.48 21.50 2.21
N TYR A 130 -0.27 20.81 3.35
CA TYR A 130 0.79 19.81 3.44
C TYR A 130 0.49 18.65 2.48
N ARG A 131 1.38 18.41 1.52
CA ARG A 131 1.24 17.39 0.48
C ARG A 131 2.20 16.22 0.63
N GLY A 132 2.85 16.12 1.78
CA GLY A 132 3.85 15.10 2.08
C GLY A 132 5.27 15.62 1.99
N ASP A 133 6.15 14.96 2.72
CA ASP A 133 7.53 15.45 2.95
C ASP A 133 8.38 15.54 1.67
N ILE A 134 8.06 14.82 0.63
CA ILE A 134 8.72 14.94 -0.69
C ILE A 134 8.43 16.31 -1.36
N ILE A 135 7.40 17.03 -0.92
CA ILE A 135 6.93 18.27 -1.54
C ILE A 135 7.18 19.46 -0.62
N ASN A 136 6.65 19.44 0.62
CA ASN A 136 6.74 20.56 1.56
C ASN A 136 6.76 20.09 3.01
N GLY A 137 7.01 20.99 3.96
CA GLY A 137 7.05 20.67 5.39
C GLY A 137 5.67 20.58 6.04
N PHE A 138 5.58 19.84 7.14
CA PHE A 138 4.35 19.65 7.89
C PHE A 138 3.97 20.85 8.75
N GLU A 139 4.94 21.61 9.25
CA GLU A 139 4.74 22.77 10.10
C GLU A 139 3.83 23.80 9.42
N PHE A 140 2.89 24.38 10.18
CA PHE A 140 1.97 25.36 9.65
C PHE A 140 2.59 26.77 9.67
N ASP A 141 3.61 26.97 8.86
CA ASP A 141 4.27 28.26 8.64
C ASP A 141 4.56 28.48 7.15
N GLU A 142 4.71 29.74 6.74
CA GLU A 142 4.88 30.12 5.34
C GLU A 142 6.11 29.46 4.69
N LYS A 143 7.21 29.34 5.42
CA LYS A 143 8.47 28.79 4.90
C LYS A 143 8.38 27.28 4.70
N ALA A 144 7.81 26.56 5.69
CA ALA A 144 7.67 25.10 5.63
C ALA A 144 6.70 24.69 4.50
N ARG A 145 5.64 25.46 4.26
CA ARG A 145 4.60 25.14 3.27
C ARG A 145 4.96 25.46 1.82
N VAL A 146 6.07 26.13 1.57
CA VAL A 146 6.60 26.31 0.20
C VAL A 146 7.13 24.99 -0.33
N ALA A 147 6.73 24.62 -1.56
CA ALA A 147 7.25 23.42 -2.21
C ALA A 147 8.74 23.58 -2.55
N ASP A 148 9.55 22.62 -2.13
CA ASP A 148 11.00 22.59 -2.34
C ASP A 148 11.40 21.32 -3.11
N PRO A 149 11.93 21.44 -4.35
CA PRO A 149 12.31 20.28 -5.16
C PRO A 149 13.49 19.48 -4.57
N LYS A 150 14.30 20.06 -3.68
CA LYS A 150 15.40 19.34 -3.00
C LYS A 150 14.88 18.22 -2.09
N ARG A 151 13.65 18.32 -1.64
CA ARG A 151 13.00 17.28 -0.84
C ARG A 151 12.81 15.95 -1.61
N MET A 152 12.71 15.99 -2.94
CA MET A 152 12.72 14.78 -3.77
C MET A 152 14.03 14.01 -3.65
N ILE A 153 15.16 14.71 -3.51
CA ILE A 153 16.48 14.09 -3.34
C ILE A 153 16.59 13.44 -1.96
N GLU A 154 16.08 14.11 -0.93
CA GLU A 154 16.00 13.57 0.44
C GLU A 154 15.13 12.30 0.47
N ALA A 155 13.95 12.34 -0.14
CA ALA A 155 13.05 11.19 -0.26
C ALA A 155 13.73 10.00 -0.96
N TYR A 156 14.50 10.26 -2.03
CA TYR A 156 15.28 9.22 -2.71
C TYR A 156 16.31 8.56 -1.76
N TYR A 157 17.09 9.34 -1.01
CA TYR A 157 18.09 8.76 -0.11
C TYR A 157 17.48 7.97 1.05
N GLN A 158 16.38 8.44 1.61
CA GLN A 158 15.65 7.70 2.64
C GLN A 158 15.04 6.42 2.07
N SER A 159 14.47 6.47 0.85
CA SER A 159 13.97 5.29 0.14
C SER A 159 15.07 4.26 -0.13
N ALA A 160 16.24 4.71 -0.59
CA ALA A 160 17.39 3.85 -0.84
C ALA A 160 17.87 3.13 0.43
N SER A 161 17.94 3.86 1.55
CA SER A 161 18.32 3.29 2.86
C SER A 161 17.27 2.31 3.37
N THR A 162 15.99 2.64 3.23
CA THR A 162 14.87 1.74 3.59
C THR A 162 14.92 0.45 2.77
N MET A 163 15.11 0.56 1.44
CA MET A 163 15.25 -0.59 0.54
C MET A 163 16.41 -1.50 0.94
N ASN A 164 17.55 -0.92 1.32
CA ASN A 164 18.70 -1.69 1.79
C ASN A 164 18.37 -2.50 3.05
N LEU A 165 17.70 -1.89 4.04
CA LEU A 165 17.27 -2.59 5.26
C LEU A 165 16.22 -3.67 4.97
N LEU A 166 15.23 -3.40 4.12
CA LEU A 166 14.21 -4.39 3.74
C LEU A 166 14.83 -5.61 3.06
N ARG A 167 15.80 -5.41 2.16
CA ARG A 167 16.55 -6.51 1.52
C ARG A 167 17.37 -7.31 2.52
N ALA A 168 18.00 -6.64 3.50
CA ALA A 168 18.73 -7.30 4.57
C ALA A 168 17.79 -8.10 5.49
N PHE A 169 16.68 -7.52 5.92
CA PHE A 169 15.69 -8.17 6.80
C PHE A 169 14.99 -9.36 6.13
N SER A 170 14.73 -9.28 4.83
CA SER A 170 14.05 -10.34 4.08
C SER A 170 14.90 -11.61 3.88
N ARG A 171 16.22 -11.53 4.11
CA ARG A 171 17.18 -12.64 3.98
C ARG A 171 17.88 -13.01 5.28
N GLY A 172 17.47 -12.41 6.40
CA GLY A 172 18.08 -12.62 7.71
C GLY A 172 17.11 -13.21 8.72
N GLY A 173 17.54 -13.33 9.96
CA GLY A 173 16.77 -13.92 11.04
C GLY A 173 15.42 -13.27 11.36
N LEU A 174 15.18 -12.03 10.92
CA LEU A 174 13.87 -11.37 11.04
C LEU A 174 12.79 -12.03 10.16
N ALA A 175 13.16 -12.61 9.02
CA ALA A 175 12.22 -13.32 8.14
C ALA A 175 12.01 -14.80 8.52
N ASP A 176 12.69 -15.30 9.54
CA ASP A 176 12.52 -16.68 10.03
C ASP A 176 11.10 -16.90 10.54
N LEU A 177 10.40 -17.89 9.99
CA LEU A 177 9.01 -18.19 10.33
C LEU A 177 8.81 -18.53 11.80
N HIS A 178 9.79 -19.18 12.46
CA HIS A 178 9.72 -19.46 13.89
C HIS A 178 9.83 -18.18 14.71
N GLN A 179 10.67 -17.24 14.28
CA GLN A 179 10.80 -15.95 14.95
C GLN A 179 9.54 -15.10 14.77
N VAL A 180 8.99 -15.04 13.55
CA VAL A 180 7.72 -14.33 13.27
C VAL A 180 6.59 -14.92 14.09
N HIS A 181 6.52 -16.26 14.18
CA HIS A 181 5.49 -16.93 14.99
C HIS A 181 5.62 -16.63 16.49
N LYS A 182 6.85 -16.53 17.03
CA LYS A 182 7.05 -16.09 18.43
C LYS A 182 6.44 -14.72 18.71
N TRP A 183 6.52 -13.80 17.78
CA TRP A 183 5.87 -12.49 17.92
C TRP A 183 4.35 -12.61 17.91
N ASN A 184 3.78 -13.48 17.07
CA ASN A 184 2.33 -13.75 17.05
C ASN A 184 1.87 -14.39 18.36
N LEU A 185 2.64 -15.31 18.94
CA LEU A 185 2.35 -15.87 20.28
C LEU A 185 2.40 -14.79 21.36
N GLY A 186 3.31 -13.82 21.25
CA GLY A 186 3.36 -12.67 22.15
C GLY A 186 2.09 -11.81 22.10
N PHE A 187 1.53 -11.61 20.91
CA PHE A 187 0.26 -10.91 20.73
C PHE A 187 -0.93 -11.70 21.34
N VAL A 188 -1.08 -12.97 21.00
CA VAL A 188 -2.21 -13.81 21.43
C VAL A 188 -2.24 -14.04 22.95
N LYS A 189 -1.08 -14.02 23.62
CA LYS A 189 -0.99 -14.21 25.08
C LYS A 189 -1.36 -12.98 25.90
N ARG A 190 -1.64 -11.84 25.29
CA ARG A 190 -2.06 -10.65 26.03
C ARG A 190 -3.47 -10.85 26.58
N PRO A 191 -3.73 -10.46 27.87
CA PRO A 191 -5.04 -10.64 28.51
C PRO A 191 -6.19 -9.97 27.73
N GLU A 192 -5.93 -8.83 27.11
CA GLU A 192 -6.91 -8.04 26.34
C GLU A 192 -7.33 -8.73 25.04
N ILE A 193 -6.46 -9.55 24.45
CA ILE A 193 -6.72 -10.31 23.23
C ILE A 193 -7.53 -11.59 23.53
N GLY A 194 -7.29 -12.17 24.71
CA GLY A 194 -7.97 -13.39 25.16
C GLY A 194 -7.68 -14.62 24.30
N GLU A 195 -8.51 -15.65 24.46
CA GLU A 195 -8.37 -16.93 23.76
C GLU A 195 -8.86 -16.92 22.30
N LYS A 196 -9.40 -15.79 21.84
CA LYS A 196 -10.06 -15.67 20.52
C LYS A 196 -9.20 -16.19 19.35
N TYR A 197 -7.88 -15.97 19.40
CA TYR A 197 -6.95 -16.35 18.34
C TYR A 197 -6.01 -17.50 18.74
N ALA A 198 -6.15 -18.03 19.94
CA ALA A 198 -5.26 -19.05 20.49
C ALA A 198 -5.23 -20.32 19.62
N LYS A 199 -6.38 -20.77 19.14
CA LYS A 199 -6.49 -21.99 18.32
C LYS A 199 -5.63 -21.89 17.06
N LEU A 200 -5.72 -20.81 16.28
CA LEU A 200 -4.95 -20.64 15.05
C LEU A 200 -3.45 -20.57 15.35
N ALA A 201 -3.06 -19.90 16.42
CA ALA A 201 -1.67 -19.81 16.85
C ALA A 201 -1.10 -21.16 17.32
N ASP A 202 -1.90 -21.97 18.03
CA ASP A 202 -1.52 -23.34 18.45
C ASP A 202 -1.39 -24.29 17.25
N ASP A 203 -2.30 -24.21 16.30
CA ASP A 203 -2.25 -25.03 15.10
C ASP A 203 -1.03 -24.67 14.23
N LEU A 204 -0.68 -23.38 14.13
CA LEU A 204 0.57 -22.94 13.50
C LEU A 204 1.81 -23.47 14.25
N THR A 205 1.81 -23.46 15.59
CA THR A 205 2.89 -24.04 16.40
C THR A 205 3.09 -25.53 16.07
N LYS A 206 1.99 -26.31 16.04
CA LYS A 206 2.04 -27.74 15.69
C LYS A 206 2.58 -27.96 14.29
N THR A 207 2.15 -27.15 13.33
CA THR A 207 2.59 -27.24 11.93
C THR A 207 4.10 -26.97 11.81
N LEU A 208 4.62 -25.91 12.42
CA LEU A 208 6.05 -25.60 12.41
C LEU A 208 6.86 -26.71 13.10
N SER A 209 6.35 -27.25 14.21
CA SER A 209 6.99 -28.38 14.91
C SER A 209 7.02 -29.64 14.06
N PHE A 210 5.94 -29.94 13.33
CA PHE A 210 5.88 -31.06 12.39
C PHE A 210 6.87 -30.89 11.24
N MET A 211 6.94 -29.70 10.62
CA MET A 211 7.92 -29.40 9.57
C MET A 211 9.36 -29.63 10.06
N ALA A 212 9.68 -29.15 11.26
CA ALA A 212 11.01 -29.33 11.87
C ALA A 212 11.31 -30.84 12.11
N ALA A 213 10.34 -31.61 12.59
CA ALA A 213 10.48 -33.06 12.77
C ALA A 213 10.69 -33.81 11.44
N CYS A 214 10.14 -33.29 10.34
CA CYS A 214 10.39 -33.79 8.98
C CYS A 214 11.72 -33.30 8.38
N GLY A 215 12.55 -32.60 9.14
CA GLY A 215 13.84 -32.07 8.69
C GLY A 215 13.76 -30.77 7.90
N ILE A 216 12.60 -30.10 7.81
CA ILE A 216 12.40 -28.81 7.15
C ILE A 216 12.70 -27.71 8.17
N THR A 217 13.88 -27.14 8.11
CA THR A 217 14.39 -26.15 9.10
C THR A 217 14.98 -24.93 8.43
N SER A 218 15.18 -23.87 9.19
CA SER A 218 15.84 -22.63 8.72
C SER A 218 17.26 -22.86 8.18
N ALA A 219 17.93 -23.94 8.62
CA ALA A 219 19.30 -24.24 8.19
C ALA A 219 19.38 -24.82 6.77
N ASN A 220 18.34 -25.51 6.31
CA ASN A 220 18.36 -26.25 5.04
C ASN A 220 17.26 -25.87 4.06
N THR A 221 16.32 -24.99 4.47
CA THR A 221 15.16 -24.62 3.64
C THR A 221 15.04 -23.09 3.60
N PRO A 222 15.52 -22.41 2.53
CA PRO A 222 15.45 -20.95 2.42
C PRO A 222 14.05 -20.37 2.60
N ALA A 223 13.00 -21.07 2.19
CA ALA A 223 11.61 -20.64 2.37
C ALA A 223 11.19 -20.47 3.84
N ILE A 224 11.94 -21.01 4.80
CA ILE A 224 11.69 -20.86 6.24
C ILE A 224 12.29 -19.54 6.78
N ASN A 225 13.42 -19.08 6.23
CA ASN A 225 14.16 -17.94 6.76
C ASN A 225 14.34 -16.77 5.77
N GLN A 226 13.79 -16.89 4.58
CA GLN A 226 13.82 -15.85 3.54
C GLN A 226 12.42 -15.61 2.99
N THR A 227 12.14 -14.37 2.62
CA THR A 227 10.85 -14.00 2.01
C THR A 227 11.03 -12.88 1.01
N ALA A 228 10.24 -12.90 -0.07
CA ALA A 228 10.15 -11.77 -0.96
C ALA A 228 9.23 -10.69 -0.34
N VAL A 229 9.71 -9.46 -0.31
CA VAL A 229 8.93 -8.27 0.05
C VAL A 229 9.18 -7.20 -0.99
N TYR A 230 8.11 -6.64 -1.51
CA TYR A 230 8.12 -5.60 -2.54
C TYR A 230 7.69 -4.27 -1.95
N THR A 231 7.96 -3.18 -2.64
CA THR A 231 7.57 -1.83 -2.24
C THR A 231 6.62 -1.21 -3.24
N SER A 232 5.81 -0.28 -2.77
CA SER A 232 4.86 0.45 -3.59
C SER A 232 4.55 1.83 -2.99
N HIS A 233 4.17 2.78 -3.86
CA HIS A 233 3.64 4.08 -3.46
C HIS A 233 2.70 4.67 -4.52
N GLU A 234 1.98 5.74 -4.15
CA GLU A 234 1.19 6.51 -5.11
C GLU A 234 2.12 7.31 -6.02
N ALA A 235 2.05 7.06 -7.33
CA ALA A 235 2.80 7.83 -8.32
C ALA A 235 2.17 9.23 -8.48
N LEU A 236 2.24 10.05 -7.42
CA LEU A 236 1.60 11.36 -7.39
C LEU A 236 2.48 12.44 -7.99
N LEU A 237 3.77 12.45 -7.67
CA LEU A 237 4.72 13.48 -8.08
C LEU A 237 5.46 13.04 -9.35
N LEU A 238 4.85 13.26 -10.51
CA LEU A 238 5.39 12.76 -11.80
C LEU A 238 6.81 13.23 -12.14
N PRO A 239 7.29 14.43 -11.76
CA PRO A 239 8.70 14.76 -11.92
C PRO A 239 9.67 13.80 -11.23
N TYR A 240 9.31 13.28 -10.06
CA TYR A 240 10.09 12.26 -9.34
C TYR A 240 10.06 10.91 -10.06
N GLU A 241 8.88 10.47 -10.46
CA GLU A 241 8.69 9.19 -11.15
C GLU A 241 9.38 9.17 -12.52
N GLU A 242 9.24 10.25 -13.31
CA GLU A 242 9.94 10.42 -14.60
C GLU A 242 11.46 10.34 -14.40
N ALA A 243 11.98 11.04 -13.39
CA ALA A 243 13.41 11.08 -13.13
C ALA A 243 14.00 9.71 -12.77
N LEU A 244 13.21 8.79 -12.21
CA LEU A 244 13.61 7.43 -11.85
C LEU A 244 13.20 6.37 -12.87
N THR A 245 12.49 6.74 -13.94
CA THR A 245 12.08 5.82 -15.01
C THR A 245 13.24 5.49 -15.94
N ARG A 246 13.46 4.21 -16.19
CA ARG A 246 14.61 3.66 -16.96
C ARG A 246 14.14 2.65 -18.01
N VAL A 247 14.93 2.54 -19.09
CA VAL A 247 14.82 1.42 -20.03
C VAL A 247 15.53 0.21 -19.44
N ASP A 248 14.85 -0.91 -19.36
CA ASP A 248 15.48 -2.18 -19.00
C ASP A 248 16.37 -2.69 -20.14
N SER A 249 17.63 -2.93 -19.85
CA SER A 249 18.62 -3.37 -20.84
C SER A 249 18.36 -4.77 -21.42
N LEU A 250 17.54 -5.58 -20.76
CA LEU A 250 17.22 -6.94 -21.20
C LEU A 250 15.99 -6.98 -22.12
N SER A 251 14.97 -6.20 -21.81
CA SER A 251 13.70 -6.22 -22.56
C SER A 251 13.53 -5.03 -23.51
N GLY A 252 14.28 -3.94 -23.31
CA GLY A 252 14.06 -2.68 -24.02
C GLY A 252 12.82 -1.90 -23.57
N GLU A 253 12.11 -2.39 -22.54
CA GLU A 253 10.88 -1.82 -22.03
C GLU A 253 11.13 -0.79 -20.92
N TRP A 254 10.21 0.15 -20.75
CA TRP A 254 10.29 1.17 -19.72
C TRP A 254 9.77 0.66 -18.37
N TYR A 255 10.53 0.92 -17.32
CA TYR A 255 10.15 0.65 -15.92
C TYR A 255 10.36 1.91 -15.08
N ASP A 256 9.37 2.25 -14.27
CA ASP A 256 9.57 3.18 -13.18
C ASP A 256 10.31 2.45 -12.05
N CYS A 257 11.55 2.84 -11.84
CA CYS A 257 12.44 2.20 -10.88
C CYS A 257 12.43 2.88 -9.51
N SER A 258 11.41 3.68 -9.22
CA SER A 258 11.15 4.27 -7.89
C SER A 258 10.57 3.24 -6.91
N ALA A 259 9.80 2.25 -7.39
CA ALA A 259 9.25 1.15 -6.63
C ALA A 259 8.94 -0.07 -7.52
N HIS A 260 8.65 -1.22 -6.91
CA HIS A 260 8.24 -2.41 -7.65
C HIS A 260 6.85 -2.26 -8.27
N MET A 261 5.92 -1.63 -7.56
CA MET A 261 4.55 -1.35 -7.96
C MET A 261 4.20 0.10 -7.65
N LEU A 262 3.41 0.72 -8.52
CA LEU A 262 2.88 2.06 -8.32
C LEU A 262 1.35 2.04 -8.37
N TRP A 263 0.69 3.04 -7.76
CA TRP A 263 -0.74 3.17 -7.97
C TRP A 263 -1.15 4.61 -8.32
N ILE A 264 -2.29 4.70 -9.01
CA ILE A 264 -3.00 5.93 -9.32
C ILE A 264 -4.06 6.16 -8.25
N GLY A 265 -4.07 7.33 -7.63
CA GLY A 265 -5.08 7.71 -6.65
C GLY A 265 -6.44 7.99 -7.28
N GLU A 266 -7.51 7.99 -6.47
CA GLU A 266 -8.87 8.31 -6.91
C GLU A 266 -8.99 9.69 -7.58
N ARG A 267 -8.18 10.67 -7.14
CA ARG A 267 -8.23 12.05 -7.66
C ARG A 267 -7.42 12.26 -8.94
N THR A 268 -6.61 11.28 -9.33
CA THR A 268 -5.67 11.39 -10.47
C THR A 268 -5.92 10.33 -11.53
N ARG A 269 -7.05 9.60 -11.46
CA ARG A 269 -7.40 8.50 -12.39
C ARG A 269 -8.16 8.94 -13.64
N GLY A 270 -8.19 10.23 -13.94
CA GLY A 270 -8.82 10.69 -15.18
C GLY A 270 -8.18 10.05 -16.40
N ILE A 271 -8.98 9.40 -17.25
CA ILE A 271 -8.49 8.57 -18.37
C ILE A 271 -7.60 9.33 -19.35
N ASN A 272 -7.79 10.64 -19.46
CA ASN A 272 -7.05 11.52 -20.35
C ASN A 272 -6.04 12.40 -19.60
N ASP A 273 -5.80 12.14 -18.31
CA ASP A 273 -4.88 12.92 -17.48
C ASP A 273 -3.46 12.33 -17.46
N ALA A 274 -2.52 13.13 -17.02
CA ALA A 274 -1.08 12.86 -17.04
C ALA A 274 -0.69 11.58 -16.31
N HIS A 275 -1.27 11.28 -15.13
CA HIS A 275 -0.91 10.10 -14.34
C HIS A 275 -1.27 8.80 -15.04
N VAL A 276 -2.45 8.73 -15.64
CA VAL A 276 -2.88 7.55 -16.41
C VAL A 276 -2.05 7.41 -17.69
N HIS A 277 -1.74 8.54 -18.36
CA HIS A 277 -0.87 8.52 -19.53
C HIS A 277 0.54 8.02 -19.16
N PHE A 278 1.18 8.58 -18.13
CA PHE A 278 2.51 8.19 -17.70
C PHE A 278 2.59 6.69 -17.37
N LEU A 279 1.70 6.23 -16.51
CA LEU A 279 1.72 4.83 -16.05
C LEU A 279 1.29 3.83 -17.13
N SER A 280 0.62 4.27 -18.20
CA SER A 280 0.30 3.36 -19.32
C SER A 280 1.53 2.88 -20.09
N GLY A 281 2.64 3.60 -20.02
CA GLY A 281 3.86 3.26 -20.78
C GLY A 281 4.93 2.52 -19.99
N VAL A 282 4.84 2.46 -18.64
CA VAL A 282 5.78 1.66 -17.84
C VAL A 282 5.24 0.24 -17.63
N LYS A 283 6.12 -0.75 -17.48
CA LYS A 283 5.75 -2.18 -17.39
C LYS A 283 5.65 -2.73 -15.97
N ASN A 284 5.77 -1.87 -14.96
CA ASN A 284 5.51 -2.23 -13.56
C ASN A 284 4.07 -2.73 -13.36
N PRO A 285 3.78 -3.59 -12.37
CA PRO A 285 2.42 -3.73 -11.85
C PRO A 285 1.85 -2.38 -11.43
N ILE A 286 0.58 -2.12 -11.74
CA ILE A 286 -0.08 -0.84 -11.45
C ILE A 286 -1.35 -1.07 -10.67
N GLY A 287 -1.53 -0.27 -9.61
CA GLY A 287 -2.79 -0.13 -8.89
C GLY A 287 -3.61 1.06 -9.42
N VAL A 288 -4.93 0.96 -9.36
CA VAL A 288 -5.84 2.10 -9.56
C VAL A 288 -6.89 2.10 -8.47
N LYS A 289 -6.97 3.20 -7.72
CA LYS A 289 -8.01 3.36 -6.69
C LYS A 289 -9.34 3.77 -7.31
N ILE A 290 -10.42 3.10 -6.89
CA ILE A 290 -11.79 3.43 -7.29
C ILE A 290 -12.68 3.64 -6.07
N GLY A 291 -13.38 4.76 -6.06
CA GLY A 291 -14.33 5.14 -5.00
C GLY A 291 -15.78 4.82 -5.37
N PRO A 292 -16.74 5.21 -4.52
CA PRO A 292 -18.15 4.89 -4.71
C PRO A 292 -18.80 5.58 -5.92
N SER A 293 -18.16 6.60 -6.48
CA SER A 293 -18.63 7.30 -7.69
C SER A 293 -18.11 6.68 -8.99
N ALA A 294 -17.25 5.66 -8.93
CA ALA A 294 -16.71 5.02 -10.12
C ALA A 294 -17.79 4.24 -10.86
N LYS A 295 -17.78 4.35 -12.17
CA LYS A 295 -18.66 3.58 -13.07
C LYS A 295 -17.88 2.44 -13.71
N ALA A 296 -18.57 1.38 -14.09
CA ALA A 296 -17.94 0.23 -14.74
C ALA A 296 -17.22 0.63 -16.03
N GLU A 297 -17.81 1.52 -16.82
CA GLU A 297 -17.25 2.01 -18.10
C GLU A 297 -15.90 2.72 -17.87
N ASP A 298 -15.79 3.52 -16.80
CA ASP A 298 -14.54 4.20 -16.45
C ASP A 298 -13.44 3.19 -16.10
N VAL A 299 -13.79 2.15 -15.34
CA VAL A 299 -12.84 1.12 -14.93
C VAL A 299 -12.40 0.25 -16.11
N ILE A 300 -13.31 -0.08 -17.02
CA ILE A 300 -13.02 -0.78 -18.29
C ILE A 300 -12.05 0.06 -19.14
N ALA A 301 -12.33 1.35 -19.30
CA ALA A 301 -11.48 2.25 -20.07
C ALA A 301 -10.07 2.34 -19.46
N LEU A 302 -9.97 2.45 -18.12
CA LEU A 302 -8.68 2.44 -17.41
C LEU A 302 -7.95 1.10 -17.59
N ALA A 303 -8.66 -0.03 -17.50
CA ALA A 303 -8.07 -1.35 -17.69
C ALA A 303 -7.50 -1.50 -19.12
N ASN A 304 -8.26 -1.13 -20.13
CA ASN A 304 -7.81 -1.18 -21.52
C ASN A 304 -6.62 -0.27 -21.81
N LYS A 305 -6.51 0.88 -21.13
CA LYS A 305 -5.40 1.81 -21.30
C LYS A 305 -4.12 1.38 -20.54
N LEU A 306 -4.27 0.87 -19.31
CA LEU A 306 -3.15 0.51 -18.43
C LEU A 306 -2.68 -0.94 -18.64
N ASN A 307 -3.55 -1.80 -19.18
CA ASN A 307 -3.26 -3.20 -19.45
C ASN A 307 -3.85 -3.64 -20.80
N PRO A 308 -3.41 -3.02 -21.92
CA PRO A 308 -4.00 -3.29 -23.25
C PRO A 308 -3.81 -4.75 -23.71
N GLU A 309 -2.80 -5.44 -23.20
CA GLU A 309 -2.52 -6.84 -23.51
C GLU A 309 -3.31 -7.81 -22.61
N ASN A 310 -4.14 -7.29 -21.71
CA ASN A 310 -4.90 -8.03 -20.72
C ASN A 310 -4.06 -9.04 -19.92
N GLU A 311 -2.85 -8.62 -19.54
CA GLU A 311 -1.84 -9.44 -18.89
C GLU A 311 -2.20 -9.65 -17.41
N ALA A 312 -2.25 -10.90 -16.96
CA ALA A 312 -2.49 -11.22 -15.55
C ALA A 312 -1.38 -10.64 -14.63
N GLY A 313 -1.78 -10.06 -13.51
CA GLY A 313 -0.87 -9.45 -12.53
C GLY A 313 -0.41 -8.03 -12.88
N ARG A 314 -0.76 -7.49 -14.06
CA ARG A 314 -0.42 -6.14 -14.48
C ARG A 314 -1.24 -5.08 -13.76
N LEU A 315 -2.55 -5.28 -13.63
CA LEU A 315 -3.49 -4.31 -13.09
C LEU A 315 -4.13 -4.80 -11.78
N ASN A 316 -4.06 -3.96 -10.73
CA ASN A 316 -4.78 -4.12 -9.48
C ASN A 316 -5.81 -2.99 -9.32
N VAL A 317 -7.09 -3.32 -9.30
CA VAL A 317 -8.15 -2.37 -8.96
C VAL A 317 -8.32 -2.36 -7.44
N ILE A 318 -8.00 -1.21 -6.83
CA ILE A 318 -8.02 -1.00 -5.39
C ILE A 318 -9.35 -0.31 -5.04
N ILE A 319 -10.27 -1.07 -4.46
CA ILE A 319 -11.62 -0.65 -4.13
C ILE A 319 -11.61 0.10 -2.80
N ARG A 320 -12.19 1.33 -2.74
CA ARG A 320 -12.24 2.16 -1.54
C ARG A 320 -13.58 2.91 -1.41
N MET A 321 -14.65 2.17 -1.13
CA MET A 321 -16.01 2.70 -1.20
C MET A 321 -16.60 3.07 0.16
N GLY A 322 -16.10 2.50 1.25
CA GLY A 322 -16.67 2.60 2.58
C GLY A 322 -17.69 1.51 2.86
N ALA A 323 -17.80 1.09 4.12
CA ALA A 323 -18.66 0.00 4.56
C ALA A 323 -20.13 0.18 4.15
N ASP A 324 -20.61 1.43 4.17
CA ASP A 324 -22.01 1.74 3.90
C ASP A 324 -22.36 1.78 2.41
N LYS A 325 -21.37 1.86 1.51
CA LYS A 325 -21.60 2.05 0.04
C LYS A 325 -21.11 0.89 -0.82
N ILE A 326 -20.24 0.04 -0.31
CA ILE A 326 -19.63 -1.04 -1.10
C ILE A 326 -20.69 -2.01 -1.63
N GLY A 327 -21.71 -2.35 -0.84
CA GLY A 327 -22.77 -3.29 -1.20
C GLY A 327 -23.64 -2.83 -2.38
N GLU A 328 -23.81 -1.53 -2.56
CA GLU A 328 -24.59 -0.96 -3.66
C GLU A 328 -23.80 -0.83 -4.96
N ASN A 329 -22.51 -0.44 -4.85
CA ASN A 329 -21.74 0.01 -6.01
C ASN A 329 -20.86 -1.10 -6.60
N LEU A 330 -20.19 -1.91 -5.77
CA LEU A 330 -19.22 -2.88 -6.26
C LEU A 330 -19.82 -4.00 -7.13
N PRO A 331 -20.99 -4.60 -6.82
CA PRO A 331 -21.54 -5.68 -7.64
C PRO A 331 -21.74 -5.32 -9.11
N LYS A 332 -22.21 -4.12 -9.38
CA LYS A 332 -22.45 -3.62 -10.75
C LYS A 332 -21.13 -3.55 -11.54
N ILE A 333 -20.09 -3.04 -10.93
CA ILE A 333 -18.75 -2.93 -11.54
C ILE A 333 -18.19 -4.33 -11.83
N LEU A 334 -18.23 -5.23 -10.86
CA LEU A 334 -17.68 -6.58 -11.02
C LEU A 334 -18.34 -7.37 -12.15
N ARG A 335 -19.68 -7.28 -12.30
CA ARG A 335 -20.40 -7.97 -13.38
C ARG A 335 -19.93 -7.53 -14.76
N GLU A 336 -19.77 -6.21 -14.95
CA GLU A 336 -19.33 -5.67 -16.23
C GLU A 336 -17.86 -6.04 -16.52
N LEU A 337 -16.95 -5.89 -15.52
CA LEU A 337 -15.54 -6.26 -15.69
C LEU A 337 -15.38 -7.76 -15.98
N LYS A 338 -16.19 -8.62 -15.34
CA LYS A 338 -16.21 -10.06 -15.61
C LYS A 338 -16.71 -10.37 -17.01
N ARG A 339 -17.75 -9.66 -17.48
CA ARG A 339 -18.28 -9.83 -18.85
C ARG A 339 -17.25 -9.47 -19.92
N GLU A 340 -16.42 -8.45 -19.67
CA GLU A 340 -15.33 -8.07 -20.55
C GLU A 340 -14.12 -9.04 -20.51
N GLY A 341 -14.09 -10.01 -19.59
CA GLY A 341 -13.02 -10.99 -19.49
C GLY A 341 -11.67 -10.40 -19.10
N LEU A 342 -11.67 -9.32 -18.29
CA LEU A 342 -10.47 -8.60 -17.90
C LEU A 342 -9.71 -9.32 -16.78
N ASN A 343 -8.41 -9.52 -16.97
CA ASN A 343 -7.49 -10.05 -15.96
C ASN A 343 -7.09 -8.96 -14.97
N ILE A 344 -7.81 -8.90 -13.87
CA ILE A 344 -7.66 -7.88 -12.83
C ILE A 344 -7.43 -8.55 -11.47
N VAL A 345 -6.45 -8.06 -10.72
CA VAL A 345 -6.36 -8.28 -9.28
C VAL A 345 -7.31 -7.30 -8.60
N TYR A 346 -8.18 -7.78 -7.74
CA TYR A 346 -9.06 -6.94 -6.92
C TYR A 346 -8.55 -6.89 -5.49
N SER A 347 -8.32 -5.70 -4.96
CA SER A 347 -7.98 -5.51 -3.55
C SER A 347 -8.86 -4.46 -2.89
N ILE A 348 -9.11 -4.61 -1.59
CA ILE A 348 -9.91 -3.68 -0.80
C ILE A 348 -9.02 -2.73 -0.01
N ASP A 349 -9.28 -1.43 -0.11
CA ASP A 349 -8.78 -0.38 0.78
C ASP A 349 -9.91 0.06 1.71
N PRO A 350 -10.06 -0.58 2.87
CA PRO A 350 -11.15 -0.30 3.79
C PRO A 350 -10.87 0.92 4.68
N MET A 351 -9.78 1.65 4.37
CA MET A 351 -9.32 2.76 5.18
C MET A 351 -9.96 4.09 4.72
N HIS A 352 -9.79 4.42 3.43
CA HIS A 352 -10.12 5.76 2.92
C HIS A 352 -11.63 6.05 2.87
N GLY A 353 -12.48 5.03 2.70
CA GLY A 353 -13.93 5.18 2.69
C GLY A 353 -14.57 5.33 4.08
N ASN A 354 -13.84 4.98 5.15
CA ASN A 354 -14.32 4.94 6.53
C ASN A 354 -13.69 6.00 7.44
N THR A 355 -13.03 7.01 6.87
CA THR A 355 -12.45 8.10 7.67
C THR A 355 -13.55 9.06 8.13
N VAL A 356 -13.65 9.26 9.42
CA VAL A 356 -14.56 10.19 10.07
C VAL A 356 -13.81 11.22 10.90
N LYS A 357 -14.48 12.29 11.30
CA LYS A 357 -13.94 13.33 12.18
C LYS A 357 -14.70 13.30 13.49
N THR A 358 -13.98 13.18 14.61
CA THR A 358 -14.56 13.18 15.97
C THR A 358 -15.00 14.56 16.38
N SER A 359 -15.77 14.64 17.49
CA SER A 359 -16.15 15.89 18.14
C SER A 359 -14.95 16.77 18.54
N ASN A 360 -13.81 16.14 18.84
CA ASN A 360 -12.54 16.79 19.20
C ASN A 360 -11.65 17.12 17.99
N ASN A 361 -12.21 17.09 16.78
CA ASN A 361 -11.51 17.38 15.52
C ASN A 361 -10.42 16.39 15.09
N TYR A 362 -10.21 15.27 15.78
CA TYR A 362 -9.34 14.21 15.28
C TYR A 362 -10.00 13.48 14.12
N LYS A 363 -9.22 13.16 13.09
CA LYS A 363 -9.61 12.15 12.11
C LYS A 363 -9.43 10.79 12.75
N THR A 364 -10.36 9.87 12.53
CA THR A 364 -10.23 8.48 12.97
C THR A 364 -10.93 7.54 12.02
N ARG A 365 -10.75 6.24 12.23
CA ARG A 365 -11.47 5.16 11.57
C ARG A 365 -11.93 4.17 12.63
N GLU A 366 -13.18 3.78 12.57
CA GLU A 366 -13.70 2.73 13.44
C GLU A 366 -13.25 1.37 12.93
N PHE A 367 -12.56 0.59 13.75
CA PHE A 367 -12.06 -0.73 13.38
C PHE A 367 -13.17 -1.67 12.85
N ASP A 368 -14.34 -1.62 13.46
CA ASP A 368 -15.50 -2.42 13.06
C ASP A 368 -16.03 -2.03 11.67
N LYS A 369 -15.96 -0.74 11.28
CA LYS A 369 -16.30 -0.29 9.93
C LYS A 369 -15.27 -0.76 8.90
N VAL A 370 -13.99 -0.71 9.26
CA VAL A 370 -12.89 -1.27 8.43
C VAL A 370 -13.13 -2.76 8.20
N LEU A 371 -13.38 -3.53 9.26
CA LEU A 371 -13.65 -4.97 9.16
C LEU A 371 -14.94 -5.27 8.38
N SER A 372 -15.99 -4.46 8.55
CA SER A 372 -17.25 -4.62 7.85
C SER A 372 -17.08 -4.44 6.34
N GLU A 373 -16.31 -3.43 5.89
CA GLU A 373 -16.05 -3.25 4.45
C GLU A 373 -15.23 -4.42 3.88
N VAL A 374 -14.26 -4.94 4.63
CA VAL A 374 -13.52 -6.15 4.24
C VAL A 374 -14.44 -7.34 4.08
N ARG A 375 -15.32 -7.62 5.05
CA ARG A 375 -16.28 -8.74 4.95
C ARG A 375 -17.20 -8.60 3.76
N SER A 376 -17.78 -7.42 3.57
CA SER A 376 -18.64 -7.15 2.40
C SER A 376 -17.91 -7.37 1.08
N PHE A 377 -16.64 -6.97 0.98
CA PHE A 377 -15.83 -7.22 -0.20
C PHE A 377 -15.73 -8.70 -0.54
N PHE A 378 -15.40 -9.57 0.43
CA PHE A 378 -15.32 -11.01 0.22
C PHE A 378 -16.68 -11.62 -0.15
N GLU A 379 -17.74 -11.23 0.55
CA GLU A 379 -19.11 -11.73 0.30
C GLU A 379 -19.60 -11.35 -1.10
N ILE A 380 -19.35 -10.11 -1.55
CA ILE A 380 -19.73 -9.63 -2.88
C ILE A 380 -18.97 -10.40 -3.96
N HIS A 381 -17.64 -10.56 -3.81
CA HIS A 381 -16.84 -11.33 -4.77
C HIS A 381 -17.33 -12.77 -4.89
N LYS A 382 -17.66 -13.41 -3.77
CA LYS A 382 -18.25 -14.75 -3.75
C LYS A 382 -19.61 -14.80 -4.47
N ALA A 383 -20.48 -13.82 -4.22
CA ALA A 383 -21.80 -13.76 -4.84
C ALA A 383 -21.72 -13.51 -6.36
N GLU A 384 -20.80 -12.68 -6.82
CA GLU A 384 -20.60 -12.36 -8.22
C GLU A 384 -19.71 -13.38 -8.97
N GLY A 385 -19.15 -14.37 -8.25
CA GLY A 385 -18.25 -15.38 -8.80
C GLY A 385 -16.98 -14.76 -9.40
N THR A 386 -16.44 -13.75 -8.71
CA THR A 386 -15.14 -13.12 -8.95
C THR A 386 -14.23 -13.40 -7.76
N ARG A 387 -12.98 -12.94 -7.75
CA ARG A 387 -12.01 -13.28 -6.71
C ARG A 387 -11.63 -12.08 -5.87
N ALA A 388 -11.77 -12.20 -4.56
CA ALA A 388 -11.24 -11.26 -3.57
C ALA A 388 -9.72 -11.46 -3.45
N GLY A 389 -8.93 -10.72 -4.24
CA GLY A 389 -7.51 -10.98 -4.42
C GLY A 389 -6.62 -10.41 -3.32
N GLY A 390 -7.04 -9.40 -2.57
CA GLY A 390 -6.14 -8.82 -1.58
C GLY A 390 -6.70 -7.67 -0.77
N VAL A 391 -5.80 -7.11 0.07
CA VAL A 391 -6.07 -5.91 0.89
C VAL A 391 -4.99 -4.85 0.70
N HIS A 392 -5.38 -3.58 0.87
CA HIS A 392 -4.52 -2.41 0.81
C HIS A 392 -4.77 -1.55 2.05
N LEU A 393 -3.82 -1.53 3.00
CA LEU A 393 -4.01 -1.00 4.35
C LEU A 393 -3.09 0.18 4.65
N GLU A 394 -3.62 1.20 5.35
CA GLU A 394 -2.81 2.19 6.05
C GLU A 394 -2.58 1.72 7.49
N MET A 395 -1.34 1.35 7.80
CA MET A 395 -0.97 0.79 9.09
C MET A 395 0.45 1.20 9.49
N THR A 396 0.79 1.01 10.75
CA THR A 396 2.12 1.26 11.28
C THR A 396 2.57 0.13 12.20
N GLY A 397 3.88 -0.05 12.33
CA GLY A 397 4.48 -0.96 13.31
C GLY A 397 4.47 -0.43 14.75
N LYS A 398 3.94 0.76 14.96
CA LYS A 398 3.88 1.42 16.26
C LYS A 398 2.55 1.20 16.95
N ASP A 399 2.54 1.43 18.23
CA ASP A 399 1.41 1.37 19.14
C ASP A 399 0.66 2.72 19.19
N VAL A 400 0.26 3.27 18.05
CA VAL A 400 -0.48 4.53 17.93
C VAL A 400 -1.94 4.37 18.31
N THR A 401 -2.59 5.47 18.71
CA THR A 401 -4.02 5.53 19.01
C THR A 401 -4.75 6.39 17.99
N GLU A 402 -4.69 6.02 16.71
CA GLU A 402 -5.25 6.82 15.59
C GLU A 402 -6.61 6.29 15.11
N CYS A 403 -6.85 4.97 15.22
CA CYS A 403 -8.12 4.32 14.88
C CYS A 403 -8.81 3.84 16.16
N THR A 404 -10.13 4.03 16.26
CA THR A 404 -10.92 3.57 17.40
C THR A 404 -11.29 2.10 17.28
N GLY A 405 -11.58 1.44 18.44
CA GLY A 405 -11.96 0.03 18.50
C GLY A 405 -10.79 -0.93 18.45
N GLY A 406 -11.05 -2.15 17.99
CA GLY A 406 -10.12 -3.27 18.06
C GLY A 406 -10.09 -3.91 19.47
N ALA A 407 -9.32 -4.97 19.64
CA ALA A 407 -9.25 -5.73 20.87
C ALA A 407 -8.81 -4.91 22.10
N LEU A 408 -7.97 -3.87 21.88
CA LEU A 408 -7.57 -2.94 22.92
C LEU A 408 -8.61 -1.86 23.23
N ASN A 409 -9.74 -1.87 22.53
CA ASN A 409 -10.88 -0.95 22.74
C ASN A 409 -10.48 0.53 22.80
N ILE A 410 -9.68 1.00 21.81
CA ILE A 410 -9.27 2.40 21.71
C ILE A 410 -10.53 3.27 21.57
N THR A 411 -10.70 4.24 22.46
CA THR A 411 -11.83 5.17 22.48
C THR A 411 -11.48 6.52 21.86
N GLU A 412 -12.48 7.36 21.56
CA GLU A 412 -12.23 8.73 21.08
C GLU A 412 -11.41 9.56 22.08
N SER A 413 -11.58 9.32 23.39
CA SER A 413 -10.83 10.04 24.45
C SER A 413 -9.35 9.67 24.48
N SER A 414 -8.99 8.44 24.08
CA SER A 414 -7.60 7.98 24.04
C SER A 414 -6.87 8.31 22.74
N LEU A 415 -7.54 8.81 21.70
CA LEU A 415 -6.88 9.19 20.44
C LEU A 415 -5.70 10.16 20.66
N LYS A 416 -5.86 11.13 21.58
CA LYS A 416 -4.85 12.14 21.89
C LYS A 416 -3.56 11.60 22.54
N GLU A 417 -3.56 10.36 23.04
CA GLU A 417 -2.43 9.80 23.80
C GLU A 417 -1.23 9.53 22.88
N ARG A 418 -1.48 8.95 21.67
CA ARG A 418 -0.44 8.65 20.69
C ARG A 418 -0.94 8.86 19.26
N TYR A 419 -1.41 10.05 18.94
CA TYR A 419 -1.83 10.44 17.59
C TYR A 419 -0.62 11.01 16.85
N GLU A 420 0.08 10.18 16.09
CA GLU A 420 1.38 10.53 15.48
C GLU A 420 1.30 10.79 13.96
N THR A 421 0.15 10.50 13.31
CA THR A 421 0.04 10.72 11.86
C THR A 421 0.02 12.20 11.50
N GLN A 422 0.73 12.54 10.42
CA GLN A 422 0.67 13.87 9.81
C GLN A 422 -0.44 14.02 8.76
N CYS A 423 -1.11 12.91 8.39
CA CYS A 423 -2.13 12.88 7.34
C CYS A 423 -3.42 12.20 7.81
N ASP A 424 -3.57 10.91 7.49
CA ASP A 424 -4.77 10.13 7.81
C ASP A 424 -4.44 9.05 8.84
N PRO A 425 -5.40 8.67 9.72
CA PRO A 425 -5.20 7.72 10.79
C PRO A 425 -4.83 6.33 10.26
N ARG A 426 -3.95 5.64 10.97
CA ARG A 426 -3.43 4.31 10.62
C ARG A 426 -3.88 3.28 11.65
N LEU A 427 -4.07 2.03 11.23
CA LEU A 427 -4.12 0.90 12.15
C LEU A 427 -2.78 0.79 12.88
N ASN A 428 -2.79 0.61 14.19
CA ASN A 428 -1.59 0.26 14.93
C ASN A 428 -1.21 -1.21 14.69
N ALA A 429 -0.07 -1.63 15.23
CA ALA A 429 0.44 -3.00 15.05
C ALA A 429 -0.56 -4.07 15.49
N ASP A 430 -1.24 -3.85 16.62
CA ASP A 430 -2.19 -4.82 17.19
C ASP A 430 -3.48 -4.88 16.36
N GLN A 431 -4.05 -3.74 15.96
CA GLN A 431 -5.22 -3.70 15.09
C GLN A 431 -4.94 -4.32 13.71
N ALA A 432 -3.76 -4.07 13.14
CA ALA A 432 -3.37 -4.69 11.87
C ALA A 432 -3.27 -6.21 11.99
N LEU A 433 -2.68 -6.71 13.07
CA LEU A 433 -2.57 -8.16 13.31
C LEU A 433 -3.93 -8.78 13.65
N GLU A 434 -4.76 -8.12 14.45
CA GLU A 434 -6.14 -8.56 14.71
C GLU A 434 -6.94 -8.69 13.41
N LEU A 435 -6.83 -7.69 12.53
CA LEU A 435 -7.50 -7.74 11.22
C LEU A 435 -7.04 -8.95 10.39
N ALA A 436 -5.74 -9.29 10.41
CA ALA A 436 -5.23 -10.46 9.72
C ALA A 436 -5.84 -11.78 10.26
N PHE A 437 -5.95 -11.93 11.57
CA PHE A 437 -6.61 -13.08 12.19
C PHE A 437 -8.09 -13.19 11.78
N LEU A 438 -8.80 -12.06 11.75
CA LEU A 438 -10.22 -12.03 11.37
C LEU A 438 -10.44 -12.30 9.88
N MET A 439 -9.47 -11.96 9.05
CA MET A 439 -9.50 -12.18 7.60
C MET A 439 -9.09 -13.60 7.21
N ALA A 440 -8.32 -14.31 8.02
CA ALA A 440 -7.79 -15.63 7.68
C ALA A 440 -8.88 -16.61 7.21
N ASP A 441 -10.01 -16.64 7.91
CA ASP A 441 -11.17 -17.47 7.54
C ASP A 441 -11.89 -16.97 6.27
N LEU A 442 -11.84 -15.67 5.98
CA LEU A 442 -12.45 -15.10 4.77
C LEU A 442 -11.62 -15.47 3.53
N VAL A 443 -10.29 -15.38 3.64
CA VAL A 443 -9.36 -15.76 2.56
C VAL A 443 -9.50 -17.24 2.21
N LYS A 444 -9.65 -18.12 3.22
CA LYS A 444 -9.84 -19.57 2.99
C LYS A 444 -11.11 -19.91 2.21
N LYS A 445 -12.12 -19.04 2.28
CA LYS A 445 -13.46 -19.28 1.68
C LYS A 445 -13.61 -18.56 0.33
N ALA A 446 -12.65 -17.72 -0.06
CA ALA A 446 -12.64 -16.96 -1.28
C ALA A 446 -12.07 -17.78 -2.45
#